data_9075d3a01199614301dcce1b6ab0fb07
#
_entry.id   9075d3a01199614301dcce1b6ab0fb07
#
_cell.length_a   1.000
_cell.length_b   1.000
_cell.length_c   1.000
_cell.angle_alpha   90.00
_cell.angle_beta   90.00
_cell.angle_gamma   90.00
#
_symmetry.space_group_name_H-M   'P 1'
#
loop_
_entity.id
_entity.type
_entity.pdbx_description
1 polymer ?
#
loop_
_entity_poly.entity_id
_entity_poly.type
_entity_poly.pdbx_seq_one_letter_code
_entity_poly.pdbx_strand_id
1 'polypeptide(L)'
;TGRGSAGAKYFVFESDEYERHFMPYHPEYSIITNIDFDHPDYFTSLEDVFNAFNDYAKQITKGLFIYGEDEQLRRITSEAPIYYYGFEKENDFVAHDLLRSTTGSTFKVSYRGQELGEFHIPTFGRHNIMNATAVIGLLYVSGFDLNLVREHLKTFAGVKRRFTEKVVNGTVIIDDFAHHPTEIIATLDAARQKYPSKEIVAIFQPHTFTRTIALLDEFADALNQADAVYLAQIYGSAREVDH
;
A
#
# COMPACT_ATOMS: atom_id res chain seq x y z
N THR A 1 -1.01 -12.50 -7.19
CA THR A 1 -0.55 -12.71 -8.57
C THR A 1 0.08 -11.43 -9.09
N GLY A 2 1.40 -11.35 -9.01
CA GLY A 2 2.18 -10.23 -9.48
C GLY A 2 1.91 -9.93 -10.96
N ARG A 3 1.84 -8.64 -11.29
CA ARG A 3 1.77 -8.18 -12.67
C ARG A 3 3.11 -7.57 -13.06
N GLY A 4 3.66 -8.05 -14.16
CA GLY A 4 4.79 -7.43 -14.80
C GLY A 4 4.34 -6.69 -16.06
N SER A 5 4.99 -5.57 -16.37
CA SER A 5 4.88 -4.89 -17.63
C SER A 5 6.27 -4.77 -18.24
N ALA A 6 6.47 -5.36 -19.41
CA ALA A 6 7.71 -5.24 -20.16
C ALA A 6 7.55 -4.11 -21.17
N GLY A 7 8.34 -3.05 -21.01
CA GLY A 7 8.54 -2.00 -22.00
C GLY A 7 9.86 -2.17 -22.75
N ALA A 8 10.21 -1.21 -23.59
CA ALA A 8 11.47 -1.23 -24.30
C ALA A 8 12.71 -1.11 -23.38
N LYS A 9 12.57 -0.51 -22.20
CA LYS A 9 13.69 -0.19 -21.30
C LYS A 9 13.49 -0.67 -19.87
N TYR A 10 12.25 -0.75 -19.38
CA TYR A 10 11.96 -1.07 -17.99
C TYR A 10 11.03 -2.26 -17.90
N PHE A 11 11.26 -3.10 -16.90
CA PHE A 11 10.35 -4.13 -16.45
C PHE A 11 9.92 -3.78 -15.01
N VAL A 12 8.61 -3.62 -14.81
CA VAL A 12 8.01 -3.31 -13.51
C VAL A 12 7.14 -4.48 -13.10
N PHE A 13 7.30 -4.97 -11.87
CA PHE A 13 6.52 -6.09 -11.35
C PHE A 13 6.21 -5.88 -9.87
N GLU A 14 5.12 -6.48 -9.42
CA GLU A 14 4.79 -6.61 -8.01
C GLU A 14 5.54 -7.81 -7.43
N SER A 15 6.22 -7.58 -6.32
CA SER A 15 7.07 -8.57 -5.65
C SER A 15 6.30 -9.18 -4.47
N ASP A 16 6.32 -10.52 -4.36
CA ASP A 16 5.55 -11.27 -3.36
C ASP A 16 6.48 -11.71 -2.23
N GLU A 17 6.18 -11.30 -0.99
CA GLU A 17 6.94 -11.66 0.21
C GLU A 17 6.64 -13.07 0.72
N TYR A 18 5.44 -13.60 0.41
CA TYR A 18 5.03 -14.91 0.88
C TYR A 18 6.00 -16.00 0.44
N GLU A 19 6.39 -16.88 1.35
CA GLU A 19 7.43 -17.89 1.13
C GLU A 19 8.74 -17.31 0.56
N ARG A 20 8.97 -16.00 0.76
CA ARG A 20 10.13 -15.25 0.23
C ARG A 20 10.24 -15.30 -1.30
N HIS A 21 9.12 -15.34 -2.02
CA HIS A 21 9.12 -15.42 -3.49
C HIS A 21 9.81 -14.24 -4.17
N PHE A 22 10.03 -13.13 -3.49
CA PHE A 22 10.79 -11.98 -4.01
C PHE A 22 12.32 -12.22 -4.03
N MET A 23 12.86 -13.20 -3.29
CA MET A 23 14.32 -13.42 -3.17
C MET A 23 15.06 -13.78 -4.48
N PRO A 24 14.45 -14.44 -5.48
CA PRO A 24 15.14 -14.68 -6.76
C PRO A 24 15.38 -13.43 -7.61
N TYR A 25 14.78 -12.28 -7.26
CA TYR A 25 14.84 -11.06 -8.05
C TYR A 25 15.93 -10.12 -7.54
N HIS A 26 16.63 -9.46 -8.48
CA HIS A 26 17.69 -8.48 -8.22
C HIS A 26 17.35 -7.15 -8.91
N PRO A 27 16.37 -6.39 -8.42
CA PRO A 27 15.92 -5.17 -9.08
C PRO A 27 16.92 -4.03 -8.91
N GLU A 28 16.94 -3.11 -9.87
CA GLU A 28 17.70 -1.86 -9.74
C GLU A 28 17.08 -0.94 -8.69
N TYR A 29 15.75 -0.87 -8.67
CA TYR A 29 14.97 -0.05 -7.74
C TYR A 29 13.86 -0.88 -7.11
N SER A 30 13.54 -0.57 -5.87
CA SER A 30 12.38 -1.17 -5.18
C SER A 30 11.68 -0.15 -4.30
N ILE A 31 10.38 -0.35 -4.10
CA ILE A 31 9.56 0.38 -3.13
C ILE A 31 9.08 -0.63 -2.10
N ILE A 32 9.27 -0.33 -0.81
CA ILE A 32 8.69 -1.08 0.31
C ILE A 32 7.72 -0.13 1.02
N THR A 33 6.45 -0.51 1.03
CA THR A 33 5.37 0.35 1.53
C THR A 33 5.12 0.18 3.02
N ASN A 34 5.16 -1.04 3.51
CA ASN A 34 4.99 -1.40 4.92
C ASN A 34 5.54 -2.80 5.18
N ILE A 35 5.79 -3.11 6.43
CA ILE A 35 6.05 -4.46 6.94
C ILE A 35 5.07 -4.69 8.09
N ASP A 36 4.11 -5.59 7.87
CA ASP A 36 3.14 -6.02 8.87
C ASP A 36 3.29 -7.52 9.11
N PHE A 37 2.82 -8.00 10.27
CA PHE A 37 2.76 -9.43 10.53
C PHE A 37 1.61 -10.03 9.74
N ASP A 38 1.93 -10.68 8.64
CA ASP A 38 1.01 -11.44 7.81
C ASP A 38 1.57 -12.84 7.52
N HIS A 39 0.76 -13.70 6.93
CA HIS A 39 1.13 -15.08 6.61
C HIS A 39 1.65 -15.89 7.82
N PRO A 40 0.87 -15.99 8.92
CA PRO A 40 1.28 -16.70 10.13
C PRO A 40 1.47 -18.22 9.92
N ASP A 41 1.06 -18.74 8.76
CA ASP A 41 1.34 -20.09 8.30
C ASP A 41 2.79 -20.28 7.81
N TYR A 42 3.50 -19.19 7.52
CA TYR A 42 4.90 -19.20 7.07
C TYR A 42 5.82 -18.42 8.00
N PHE A 43 5.49 -17.17 8.31
CA PHE A 43 6.28 -16.33 9.21
C PHE A 43 5.86 -16.56 10.67
N THR A 44 6.84 -16.72 11.54
CA THR A 44 6.60 -17.00 12.97
C THR A 44 6.45 -15.76 13.83
N SER A 45 6.87 -14.60 13.31
CA SER A 45 6.84 -13.31 14.02
C SER A 45 7.03 -12.14 13.05
N LEU A 46 6.73 -10.92 13.50
CA LEU A 46 7.06 -9.70 12.77
C LEU A 46 8.56 -9.56 12.49
N GLU A 47 9.41 -10.03 13.40
CA GLU A 47 10.88 -10.02 13.21
C GLU A 47 11.31 -10.97 12.08
N ASP A 48 10.62 -12.10 11.90
CA ASP A 48 10.89 -13.03 10.80
C ASP A 48 10.50 -12.41 9.44
N VAL A 49 9.35 -11.70 9.39
CA VAL A 49 8.96 -10.89 8.21
C VAL A 49 10.02 -9.82 7.93
N PHE A 50 10.41 -9.05 8.96
CA PHE A 50 11.44 -8.03 8.84
C PHE A 50 12.75 -8.59 8.28
N ASN A 51 13.22 -9.72 8.77
CA ASN A 51 14.45 -10.35 8.30
C ASN A 51 14.38 -10.72 6.81
N ALA A 52 13.22 -11.19 6.34
CA ALA A 52 13.00 -11.49 4.93
C ALA A 52 13.13 -10.23 4.06
N PHE A 53 12.48 -9.12 4.46
CA PHE A 53 12.58 -7.84 3.76
C PHE A 53 13.98 -7.24 3.82
N ASN A 54 14.66 -7.34 4.96
CA ASN A 54 16.03 -6.85 5.11
C ASN A 54 17.04 -7.64 4.24
N ASP A 55 16.84 -8.96 4.09
CA ASP A 55 17.65 -9.76 3.16
C ASP A 55 17.37 -9.39 1.71
N TYR A 56 16.10 -9.17 1.35
CA TYR A 56 15.73 -8.69 0.02
C TYR A 56 16.31 -7.30 -0.29
N ALA A 57 16.30 -6.39 0.68
CA ALA A 57 16.82 -5.03 0.52
C ALA A 57 18.32 -5.00 0.12
N LYS A 58 19.10 -6.00 0.54
CA LYS A 58 20.52 -6.15 0.17
C LYS A 58 20.75 -6.46 -1.31
N GLN A 59 19.70 -6.89 -2.03
CA GLN A 59 19.79 -7.24 -3.46
C GLN A 59 19.51 -6.04 -4.37
N ILE A 60 19.05 -4.91 -3.80
CA ILE A 60 18.75 -3.69 -4.55
C ILE A 60 20.06 -3.00 -4.92
N THR A 61 20.18 -2.51 -6.16
CA THR A 61 21.47 -2.01 -6.67
C THR A 61 21.53 -0.50 -6.88
N LYS A 62 20.39 0.19 -7.12
CA LYS A 62 20.39 1.64 -7.44
C LYS A 62 19.61 2.49 -6.47
N GLY A 63 18.53 2.01 -5.89
CA GLY A 63 17.76 2.80 -4.95
C GLY A 63 16.60 2.04 -4.32
N LEU A 64 16.46 2.20 -3.02
CA LEU A 64 15.41 1.60 -2.22
C LEU A 64 14.55 2.72 -1.61
N PHE A 65 13.25 2.72 -1.92
CA PHE A 65 12.29 3.70 -1.43
C PHE A 65 11.45 3.08 -0.32
N ILE A 66 11.49 3.67 0.87
CA ILE A 66 10.91 3.10 2.09
C ILE A 66 10.01 4.13 2.77
N TYR A 67 8.83 3.69 3.24
CA TYR A 67 7.97 4.53 4.07
C TYR A 67 8.69 4.84 5.39
N GLY A 68 9.00 6.11 5.60
CA GLY A 68 9.93 6.54 6.64
C GLY A 68 9.30 6.81 8.02
N GLU A 69 7.98 6.62 8.18
CA GLU A 69 7.29 6.79 9.46
C GLU A 69 7.01 5.46 10.16
N ASP A 70 7.51 4.37 9.58
CA ASP A 70 7.47 3.03 10.16
C ASP A 70 8.83 2.71 10.82
N GLU A 71 8.82 2.42 12.12
CA GLU A 71 10.04 2.12 12.88
C GLU A 71 10.72 0.83 12.41
N GLN A 72 9.95 -0.17 11.99
CA GLN A 72 10.51 -1.43 11.47
C GLN A 72 11.23 -1.18 10.14
N LEU A 73 10.60 -0.41 9.25
CA LEU A 73 11.19 -0.07 7.97
C LEU A 73 12.48 0.75 8.10
N ARG A 74 12.59 1.60 9.12
CA ARG A 74 13.84 2.36 9.38
C ARG A 74 15.02 1.50 9.83
N ARG A 75 14.79 0.26 10.24
CA ARG A 75 15.84 -0.70 10.59
C ARG A 75 16.46 -1.38 9.36
N ILE A 76 15.80 -1.28 8.19
CA ILE A 76 16.29 -1.91 6.94
C ILE A 76 17.66 -1.32 6.56
N THR A 77 18.54 -2.22 6.14
CA THR A 77 19.87 -1.89 5.63
C THR A 77 20.01 -2.30 4.17
N SER A 78 20.66 -1.46 3.37
CA SER A 78 20.93 -1.74 1.96
C SER A 78 22.28 -1.11 1.58
N GLU A 79 22.98 -1.70 0.61
CA GLU A 79 24.15 -1.09 -0.02
C GLU A 79 23.74 -0.01 -1.04
N ALA A 80 22.54 -0.12 -1.61
CA ALA A 80 21.97 0.94 -2.43
C ALA A 80 21.50 2.12 -1.58
N PRO A 81 21.48 3.35 -2.12
CA PRO A 81 20.89 4.50 -1.43
C PRO A 81 19.46 4.21 -0.99
N ILE A 82 19.14 4.50 0.28
CA ILE A 82 17.79 4.47 0.82
C ILE A 82 17.20 5.87 0.74
N TYR A 83 15.99 5.97 0.20
CA TYR A 83 15.19 7.19 0.12
C TYR A 83 13.94 6.99 0.96
N TYR A 84 13.80 7.76 2.04
CA TYR A 84 12.61 7.73 2.88
C TYR A 84 11.53 8.64 2.30
N TYR A 85 10.29 8.15 2.28
CA TYR A 85 9.13 8.94 1.88
C TYR A 85 8.05 8.90 2.95
N GLY A 86 7.28 9.96 3.06
CA GLY A 86 6.23 10.07 4.07
C GLY A 86 5.58 11.44 4.11
N PHE A 87 4.94 11.74 5.24
CA PHE A 87 4.36 13.05 5.53
C PHE A 87 5.27 13.89 6.43
N GLU A 88 6.11 13.22 7.23
CA GLU A 88 6.98 13.88 8.19
C GLU A 88 8.21 14.49 7.49
N LYS A 89 8.62 15.67 7.96
CA LYS A 89 9.69 16.49 7.36
C LYS A 89 11.08 15.84 7.37
N GLU A 90 11.26 14.81 8.19
CA GLU A 90 12.51 14.04 8.33
C GLU A 90 12.74 13.08 7.16
N ASN A 91 11.72 12.89 6.30
CA ASN A 91 11.83 12.05 5.12
C ASN A 91 12.53 12.81 3.97
N ASP A 92 13.13 12.05 3.04
CA ASP A 92 13.71 12.64 1.82
C ASP A 92 12.61 13.17 0.89
N PHE A 93 11.54 12.41 0.70
CA PHE A 93 10.35 12.79 -0.08
C PHE A 93 9.18 13.02 0.87
N VAL A 94 8.69 14.23 0.93
CA VAL A 94 7.62 14.64 1.85
C VAL A 94 6.39 15.05 1.06
N ALA A 95 5.26 14.36 1.32
CA ALA A 95 3.96 14.81 0.85
C ALA A 95 3.34 15.79 1.85
N HIS A 96 2.96 16.97 1.39
CA HIS A 96 2.40 18.01 2.23
C HIS A 96 1.29 18.79 1.50
N ASP A 97 0.66 19.75 2.17
CA ASP A 97 -0.46 20.54 1.65
C ASP A 97 -1.58 19.67 1.06
N LEU A 98 -1.99 18.66 1.83
CA LEU A 98 -2.95 17.64 1.38
C LEU A 98 -4.36 18.22 1.28
N LEU A 99 -4.96 18.14 0.08
CA LEU A 99 -6.37 18.41 -0.17
C LEU A 99 -7.06 17.11 -0.58
N ARG A 100 -7.77 16.49 0.35
CA ARG A 100 -8.55 15.27 0.13
C ARG A 100 -10.00 15.67 -0.16
N SER A 101 -10.52 15.29 -1.33
CA SER A 101 -11.86 15.62 -1.80
C SER A 101 -12.63 14.37 -2.20
N THR A 102 -13.89 14.54 -2.58
CA THR A 102 -14.74 13.44 -3.10
C THR A 102 -14.40 13.05 -4.54
N THR A 103 -13.45 13.74 -5.18
CA THR A 103 -13.00 13.46 -6.56
C THR A 103 -11.55 12.98 -6.64
N GLY A 104 -10.88 12.84 -5.50
CA GLY A 104 -9.48 12.42 -5.43
C GLY A 104 -8.69 13.21 -4.41
N SER A 105 -7.36 13.18 -4.54
CA SER A 105 -6.45 13.86 -3.63
C SER A 105 -5.45 14.71 -4.41
N THR A 106 -5.25 15.96 -3.96
CA THR A 106 -4.21 16.86 -4.45
C THR A 106 -3.22 17.10 -3.32
N PHE A 107 -1.95 17.10 -3.62
CA PHE A 107 -0.87 17.26 -2.64
C PHE A 107 0.39 17.77 -3.31
N LYS A 108 1.27 18.37 -2.52
CA LYS A 108 2.60 18.73 -2.96
C LYS A 108 3.62 17.71 -2.50
N VAL A 109 4.72 17.62 -3.24
CA VAL A 109 5.86 16.78 -2.86
C VAL A 109 7.12 17.63 -2.87
N SER A 110 7.92 17.52 -1.80
CA SER A 110 9.26 18.07 -1.75
C SER A 110 10.30 16.96 -1.62
N TYR A 111 11.50 17.21 -2.17
CA TYR A 111 12.68 16.34 -2.01
C TYR A 111 13.76 17.11 -1.24
N ARG A 112 14.08 16.67 -0.05
CA ARG A 112 15.09 17.30 0.83
C ARG A 112 14.90 18.80 0.95
N GLY A 113 13.64 19.24 1.10
CA GLY A 113 13.25 20.63 1.22
C GLY A 113 13.11 21.39 -0.12
N GLN A 114 13.46 20.80 -1.24
CA GLN A 114 13.21 21.36 -2.57
C GLN A 114 11.81 20.99 -3.04
N GLU A 115 10.98 21.98 -3.35
CA GLU A 115 9.62 21.75 -3.88
C GLU A 115 9.69 21.13 -5.29
N LEU A 116 9.05 19.97 -5.46
CA LEU A 116 8.87 19.31 -6.76
C LEU A 116 7.55 19.71 -7.43
N GLY A 117 6.64 20.33 -6.68
CA GLY A 117 5.38 20.86 -7.13
C GLY A 117 4.17 20.03 -6.72
N GLU A 118 3.02 20.41 -7.28
CA GLU A 118 1.71 19.83 -6.97
C GLU A 118 1.39 18.64 -7.87
N PHE A 119 0.74 17.61 -7.28
CA PHE A 119 0.29 16.40 -7.95
C PHE A 119 -1.17 16.13 -7.59
N HIS A 120 -1.88 15.48 -8.51
CA HIS A 120 -3.24 15.03 -8.31
C HIS A 120 -3.39 13.55 -8.66
N ILE A 121 -4.11 12.81 -7.82
CA ILE A 121 -4.52 11.42 -8.07
C ILE A 121 -6.04 11.29 -7.92
N PRO A 122 -6.75 10.61 -8.84
CA PRO A 122 -8.20 10.40 -8.74
C PRO A 122 -8.54 9.21 -7.83
N THR A 123 -7.66 8.90 -6.87
CA THR A 123 -7.84 7.84 -5.88
C THR A 123 -7.98 8.42 -4.48
N PHE A 124 -8.49 7.63 -3.55
CA PHE A 124 -8.87 8.05 -2.21
C PHE A 124 -7.99 7.38 -1.16
N GLY A 125 -7.98 7.94 0.05
CA GLY A 125 -7.21 7.43 1.17
C GLY A 125 -5.76 7.93 1.22
N ARG A 126 -5.26 8.11 2.45
CA ARG A 126 -3.88 8.57 2.68
C ARG A 126 -2.83 7.62 2.10
N HIS A 127 -3.11 6.31 2.14
CA HIS A 127 -2.21 5.29 1.58
C HIS A 127 -1.93 5.50 0.09
N ASN A 128 -2.92 5.94 -0.70
CA ASN A 128 -2.70 6.23 -2.13
C ASN A 128 -1.84 7.48 -2.35
N ILE A 129 -1.91 8.47 -1.46
CA ILE A 129 -0.98 9.61 -1.50
C ILE A 129 0.45 9.12 -1.22
N MET A 130 0.64 8.23 -0.23
CA MET A 130 1.95 7.65 0.06
C MET A 130 2.49 6.81 -1.10
N ASN A 131 1.66 5.94 -1.68
CA ASN A 131 2.04 5.15 -2.84
C ASN A 131 2.46 6.04 -4.03
N ALA A 132 1.70 7.11 -4.28
CA ALA A 132 2.05 8.08 -5.32
C ALA A 132 3.35 8.83 -4.99
N THR A 133 3.59 9.20 -3.73
CA THR A 133 4.82 9.87 -3.29
C THR A 133 6.04 8.99 -3.50
N ALA A 134 5.95 7.69 -3.17
CA ALA A 134 7.01 6.71 -3.45
C ALA A 134 7.33 6.61 -4.94
N VAL A 135 6.28 6.52 -5.78
CA VAL A 135 6.44 6.46 -7.25
C VAL A 135 7.04 7.75 -7.80
N ILE A 136 6.57 8.93 -7.33
CA ILE A 136 7.14 10.23 -7.71
C ILE A 136 8.63 10.28 -7.35
N GLY A 137 8.98 9.86 -6.14
CA GLY A 137 10.37 9.82 -5.66
C GLY A 137 11.24 8.93 -6.53
N LEU A 138 10.80 7.71 -6.82
CA LEU A 138 11.52 6.76 -7.68
C LEU A 138 11.72 7.33 -9.09
N LEU A 139 10.67 7.89 -9.69
CA LEU A 139 10.74 8.45 -11.04
C LEU A 139 11.63 9.70 -11.09
N TYR A 140 11.58 10.55 -10.06
CA TYR A 140 12.46 11.72 -9.94
C TYR A 140 13.94 11.32 -9.88
N VAL A 141 14.30 10.39 -9.01
CA VAL A 141 15.69 9.88 -8.87
C VAL A 141 16.15 9.17 -10.14
N SER A 142 15.24 8.51 -10.84
CA SER A 142 15.52 7.85 -12.13
C SER A 142 15.61 8.82 -13.32
N GLY A 143 15.44 10.12 -13.11
CA GLY A 143 15.59 11.16 -14.13
C GLY A 143 14.39 11.31 -15.09
N PHE A 144 13.19 10.89 -14.69
CA PHE A 144 11.99 11.11 -15.49
C PHE A 144 11.49 12.55 -15.38
N ASP A 145 10.87 13.04 -16.47
CA ASP A 145 10.21 14.35 -16.48
C ASP A 145 8.96 14.33 -15.58
N LEU A 146 8.99 15.13 -14.51
CA LEU A 146 7.87 15.22 -13.56
C LEU A 146 6.59 15.80 -14.19
N ASN A 147 6.65 16.50 -15.31
CA ASN A 147 5.45 16.95 -16.01
C ASN A 147 4.70 15.75 -16.61
N LEU A 148 5.42 14.82 -17.21
CA LEU A 148 4.82 13.55 -17.68
C LEU A 148 4.28 12.72 -16.51
N VAL A 149 5.00 12.66 -15.39
CA VAL A 149 4.52 11.96 -14.19
C VAL A 149 3.19 12.56 -13.70
N ARG A 150 3.07 13.90 -13.64
CA ARG A 150 1.82 14.58 -13.24
C ARG A 150 0.64 14.24 -14.17
N GLU A 151 0.87 14.26 -15.48
CA GLU A 151 -0.19 13.94 -16.44
C GLU A 151 -0.67 12.48 -16.31
N HIS A 152 0.25 11.55 -16.12
CA HIS A 152 -0.11 10.14 -15.96
C HIS A 152 -0.80 9.86 -14.62
N LEU A 153 -0.39 10.49 -13.53
CA LEU A 153 -1.04 10.34 -12.23
C LEU A 153 -2.49 10.82 -12.24
N LYS A 154 -2.80 11.93 -12.94
CA LYS A 154 -4.18 12.44 -13.11
C LYS A 154 -5.13 11.44 -13.76
N THR A 155 -4.62 10.54 -14.56
CA THR A 155 -5.41 9.55 -15.33
C THR A 155 -5.31 8.14 -14.75
N PHE A 156 -4.65 7.96 -13.63
CA PHE A 156 -4.50 6.66 -13.00
C PHE A 156 -5.84 6.15 -12.45
N ALA A 157 -6.43 5.18 -13.13
CA ALA A 157 -7.77 4.66 -12.81
C ALA A 157 -7.81 3.68 -11.63
N GLY A 158 -6.70 3.52 -10.89
CA GLY A 158 -6.60 2.53 -9.82
C GLY A 158 -6.37 1.09 -10.32
N VAL A 159 -6.53 0.14 -9.44
CA VAL A 159 -6.34 -1.30 -9.70
C VAL A 159 -7.66 -2.02 -9.44
N LYS A 160 -7.98 -3.05 -10.24
CA LYS A 160 -9.18 -3.87 -10.03
C LYS A 160 -9.17 -4.50 -8.64
N ARG A 161 -10.34 -4.52 -8.00
CA ARG A 161 -10.53 -4.99 -6.62
C ARG A 161 -9.67 -4.22 -5.59
N ARG A 162 -9.30 -2.98 -5.90
CA ARG A 162 -8.80 -2.00 -4.96
C ARG A 162 -9.70 -0.78 -5.09
N PHE A 163 -10.65 -0.64 -4.17
CA PHE A 163 -11.68 0.40 -4.17
C PHE A 163 -12.50 0.45 -5.48
N THR A 164 -12.91 -0.71 -6.00
CA THR A 164 -13.70 -0.79 -7.23
C THR A 164 -15.18 -0.54 -6.93
N GLU A 165 -15.79 0.43 -7.60
CA GLU A 165 -17.16 0.84 -7.33
C GLU A 165 -18.18 0.25 -8.30
N LYS A 166 -19.33 -0.09 -7.77
CA LYS A 166 -20.52 -0.48 -8.53
C LYS A 166 -21.76 0.11 -7.89
N VAL A 167 -22.66 0.68 -8.68
CA VAL A 167 -23.96 1.18 -8.19
C VAL A 167 -25.04 0.17 -8.49
N VAL A 168 -25.79 -0.25 -7.46
CA VAL A 168 -26.91 -1.17 -7.55
C VAL A 168 -28.10 -0.59 -6.80
N ASN A 169 -29.19 -0.33 -7.51
CA ASN A 169 -30.42 0.25 -6.92
C ASN A 169 -30.19 1.50 -6.05
N GLY A 170 -29.27 2.37 -6.48
CA GLY A 170 -28.93 3.61 -5.75
C GLY A 170 -27.95 3.41 -4.58
N THR A 171 -27.59 2.18 -4.25
CA THR A 171 -26.56 1.86 -3.27
C THR A 171 -25.21 1.77 -3.96
N VAL A 172 -24.19 2.41 -3.41
CA VAL A 172 -22.81 2.26 -3.85
C VAL A 172 -22.20 1.04 -3.16
N ILE A 173 -21.68 0.12 -3.94
CA ILE A 173 -20.94 -1.04 -3.47
C ILE A 173 -19.47 -0.81 -3.82
N ILE A 174 -18.59 -0.87 -2.83
CA ILE A 174 -17.13 -0.81 -3.00
C ILE A 174 -16.60 -2.24 -2.83
N ASP A 175 -15.99 -2.78 -3.89
CA ASP A 175 -15.28 -4.06 -3.86
C ASP A 175 -13.79 -3.80 -3.65
N ASP A 176 -13.28 -4.27 -2.51
CA ASP A 176 -11.87 -4.18 -2.15
C ASP A 176 -11.37 -5.55 -1.67
N PHE A 177 -10.12 -5.85 -1.97
CA PHE A 177 -9.48 -7.11 -1.59
C PHE A 177 -8.83 -7.04 -0.21
N ALA A 178 -9.08 -5.99 0.55
CA ALA A 178 -8.55 -5.81 1.90
C ALA A 178 -8.87 -7.05 2.76
N HIS A 179 -7.83 -7.67 3.29
CA HIS A 179 -7.90 -8.91 4.07
C HIS A 179 -6.94 -8.89 5.29
N HIS A 180 -6.26 -7.78 5.50
CA HIS A 180 -5.46 -7.48 6.68
C HIS A 180 -6.06 -6.26 7.41
N PRO A 181 -5.97 -6.13 8.75
CA PRO A 181 -6.51 -4.98 9.49
C PRO A 181 -6.06 -3.64 8.95
N THR A 182 -4.78 -3.47 8.64
CA THR A 182 -4.21 -2.25 8.06
C THR A 182 -4.87 -1.88 6.71
N GLU A 183 -5.15 -2.88 5.85
CA GLU A 183 -5.82 -2.67 4.57
C GLU A 183 -7.29 -2.25 4.77
N ILE A 184 -8.00 -2.85 5.74
CA ILE A 184 -9.39 -2.50 6.07
C ILE A 184 -9.46 -1.04 6.52
N ILE A 185 -8.58 -0.61 7.42
CA ILE A 185 -8.49 0.79 7.87
C ILE A 185 -8.29 1.72 6.67
N ALA A 186 -7.35 1.39 5.78
CA ALA A 186 -7.05 2.18 4.60
C ALA A 186 -8.25 2.29 3.64
N THR A 187 -8.99 1.20 3.45
CA THR A 187 -10.20 1.16 2.61
C THR A 187 -11.34 1.97 3.22
N LEU A 188 -11.57 1.86 4.54
CA LEU A 188 -12.58 2.64 5.24
C LEU A 188 -12.26 4.15 5.25
N ASP A 189 -10.98 4.54 5.43
CA ASP A 189 -10.52 5.93 5.29
C ASP A 189 -10.79 6.48 3.88
N ALA A 190 -10.53 5.68 2.85
CA ALA A 190 -10.83 6.05 1.46
C ALA A 190 -12.32 6.20 1.21
N ALA A 191 -13.14 5.29 1.75
CA ALA A 191 -14.60 5.36 1.64
C ALA A 191 -15.16 6.59 2.36
N ARG A 192 -14.67 6.90 3.56
CA ARG A 192 -15.06 8.08 4.33
C ARG A 192 -14.66 9.38 3.62
N GLN A 193 -13.50 9.40 2.95
CA GLN A 193 -13.09 10.54 2.13
C GLN A 193 -14.06 10.78 0.96
N LYS A 194 -14.41 9.72 0.23
CA LYS A 194 -15.25 9.85 -0.97
C LYS A 194 -16.70 10.09 -0.63
N TYR A 195 -17.19 9.50 0.46
CA TYR A 195 -18.59 9.53 0.89
C TYR A 195 -18.74 10.04 2.31
N PRO A 196 -18.38 11.31 2.61
CA PRO A 196 -18.28 11.82 3.99
C PRO A 196 -19.60 11.87 4.74
N SER A 197 -20.74 11.91 4.02
CA SER A 197 -22.08 11.96 4.60
C SER A 197 -22.89 10.67 4.47
N LYS A 198 -22.26 9.59 3.98
CA LYS A 198 -22.94 8.30 3.84
C LYS A 198 -22.64 7.39 5.02
N GLU A 199 -23.62 6.58 5.38
CA GLU A 199 -23.39 5.42 6.22
C GLU A 199 -22.50 4.41 5.49
N ILE A 200 -21.46 3.93 6.17
CA ILE A 200 -20.52 2.93 5.65
C ILE A 200 -20.81 1.61 6.35
N VAL A 201 -21.31 0.66 5.58
CA VAL A 201 -21.55 -0.72 6.01
C VAL A 201 -20.42 -1.60 5.50
N ALA A 202 -19.65 -2.17 6.42
CA ALA A 202 -18.60 -3.14 6.07
C ALA A 202 -19.18 -4.56 6.02
N ILE A 203 -19.00 -5.24 4.90
CA ILE A 203 -19.30 -6.67 4.77
C ILE A 203 -17.97 -7.38 4.61
N PHE A 204 -17.54 -8.10 5.64
CA PHE A 204 -16.21 -8.70 5.68
C PHE A 204 -16.28 -10.22 5.75
N GLN A 205 -15.56 -10.87 4.85
CA GLN A 205 -15.30 -12.30 4.89
C GLN A 205 -13.84 -12.52 5.27
N PRO A 206 -13.54 -12.96 6.50
CA PRO A 206 -12.17 -13.25 6.89
C PRO A 206 -11.57 -14.36 6.00
N HIS A 207 -10.30 -14.22 5.66
CA HIS A 207 -9.57 -15.20 4.88
C HIS A 207 -8.48 -15.83 5.70
N THR A 208 -8.49 -17.14 5.81
CA THR A 208 -7.73 -18.07 6.63
C THR A 208 -8.06 -18.01 8.12
N PHE A 209 -8.12 -19.19 8.75
CA PHE A 209 -8.35 -19.32 10.19
C PHE A 209 -7.14 -18.81 10.98
N THR A 210 -5.94 -19.16 10.53
CA THR A 210 -4.68 -18.79 11.19
C THR A 210 -4.53 -17.28 11.29
N ARG A 211 -4.72 -16.54 10.19
CA ARG A 211 -4.68 -15.06 10.20
C ARG A 211 -5.78 -14.47 11.07
N THR A 212 -7.00 -14.99 10.96
CA THR A 212 -8.14 -14.46 11.71
C THR A 212 -7.93 -14.60 13.22
N ILE A 213 -7.37 -15.72 13.67
CA ILE A 213 -7.07 -15.95 15.08
C ILE A 213 -5.89 -15.07 15.53
N ALA A 214 -4.84 -14.99 14.73
CA ALA A 214 -3.63 -14.23 15.08
C ALA A 214 -3.87 -12.71 15.19
N LEU A 215 -4.83 -12.17 14.44
CA LEU A 215 -5.11 -10.72 14.33
C LEU A 215 -6.56 -10.38 14.74
N LEU A 216 -7.16 -11.15 15.66
CA LEU A 216 -8.58 -11.02 15.97
C LEU A 216 -8.94 -9.65 16.54
N ASP A 217 -8.14 -9.15 17.46
CA ASP A 217 -8.37 -7.85 18.12
C ASP A 217 -8.14 -6.70 17.13
N GLU A 218 -7.10 -6.79 16.30
CA GLU A 218 -6.81 -5.81 15.25
C GLU A 218 -7.91 -5.76 14.18
N PHE A 219 -8.50 -6.91 13.82
CA PHE A 219 -9.67 -6.94 12.93
C PHE A 219 -10.88 -6.27 13.57
N ALA A 220 -11.13 -6.50 14.86
CA ALA A 220 -12.23 -5.86 15.56
C ALA A 220 -12.04 -4.33 15.58
N ASP A 221 -10.85 -3.84 15.90
CA ASP A 221 -10.52 -2.41 15.93
C ASP A 221 -10.64 -1.77 14.55
N ALA A 222 -10.15 -2.45 13.50
CA ALA A 222 -10.24 -1.96 12.13
C ALA A 222 -11.69 -1.83 11.66
N LEU A 223 -12.50 -2.87 11.88
CA LEU A 223 -13.90 -2.91 11.45
C LEU A 223 -14.79 -1.94 12.23
N ASN A 224 -14.46 -1.62 13.49
CA ASN A 224 -15.18 -0.62 14.29
C ASN A 224 -15.15 0.80 13.69
N GLN A 225 -14.36 1.06 12.67
CA GLN A 225 -14.36 2.34 11.94
C GLN A 225 -15.54 2.45 10.94
N ALA A 226 -16.24 1.35 10.64
CA ALA A 226 -17.47 1.36 9.88
C ALA A 226 -18.68 1.70 10.78
N ASP A 227 -19.76 2.18 10.20
CA ASP A 227 -21.00 2.48 10.94
C ASP A 227 -21.80 1.22 11.28
N ALA A 228 -21.67 0.17 10.45
CA ALA A 228 -22.20 -1.17 10.70
C ALA A 228 -21.28 -2.23 10.09
N VAL A 229 -21.28 -3.42 10.68
CA VAL A 229 -20.41 -4.54 10.25
C VAL A 229 -21.22 -5.81 10.12
N TYR A 230 -21.06 -6.50 9.00
CA TYR A 230 -21.57 -7.85 8.77
C TYR A 230 -20.39 -8.79 8.51
N LEU A 231 -20.29 -9.83 9.31
CA LEU A 231 -19.23 -10.85 9.18
C LEU A 231 -19.80 -12.09 8.48
N ALA A 232 -19.15 -12.51 7.41
CA ALA A 232 -19.38 -13.80 6.80
C ALA A 232 -18.53 -14.90 7.48
N GLN A 233 -18.81 -16.16 7.16
CA GLN A 233 -17.99 -17.28 7.63
C GLN A 233 -16.56 -17.13 7.10
N ILE A 234 -15.59 -17.55 7.91
CA ILE A 234 -14.18 -17.56 7.52
C ILE A 234 -14.02 -18.44 6.27
N TYR A 235 -13.36 -17.89 5.26
CA TYR A 235 -12.96 -18.64 4.07
C TYR A 235 -11.58 -19.25 4.33
N GLY A 236 -11.57 -20.54 4.67
CA GLY A 236 -10.36 -21.31 4.93
C GLY A 236 -9.56 -21.54 3.63
N SER A 237 -8.25 -21.63 3.74
CA SER A 237 -7.41 -22.08 2.65
C SER A 237 -7.34 -23.62 2.61
N ALA A 238 -7.06 -24.19 1.44
CA ALA A 238 -6.85 -25.66 1.32
C ALA A 238 -5.62 -26.15 2.13
N ARG A 239 -4.78 -25.23 2.61
CA ARG A 239 -3.59 -25.52 3.43
C ARG A 239 -3.92 -25.65 4.92
N GLU A 240 -5.12 -25.24 5.35
CA GLU A 240 -5.57 -25.25 6.76
C GLU A 240 -6.50 -26.42 7.11
N VAL A 241 -6.61 -27.44 6.25
CA VAL A 241 -7.63 -28.50 6.34
C VAL A 241 -7.38 -29.50 7.47
N ASP A 242 -6.30 -29.37 8.25
CA ASP A 242 -5.91 -30.32 9.30
C ASP A 242 -5.80 -29.69 10.71
N HIS A 243 -6.64 -28.69 11.05
CA HIS A 243 -6.68 -28.12 12.41
C HIS A 243 -8.07 -28.15 13.01
#